data_08bf5b661ebc2e23a5ef971e0f663558
#
_entry.id   08bf5b661ebc2e23a5ef971e0f663558
#
_cell.length_a   1.000
_cell.length_b   1.000
_cell.length_c   1.000
_cell.angle_alpha   90.00
_cell.angle_beta   90.00
_cell.angle_gamma   90.00
#
_symmetry.space_group_name_H-M   'P 1'
#
loop_
_entity.id
_entity.type
_entity.pdbx_description
1 polymer ?
#
loop_
_entity_poly.entity_id
_entity_poly.type
_entity_poly.pdbx_seq_one_letter_code
_entity_poly.pdbx_strand_id
1 'polypeptide(L)'
;MANVMLVAGAWLGSWAWDEVVPGLRAAGHQTCPLTLSGLAERPGVPAGQQTHVQDIVGEIERRDLRDVVLVGHSYAGIPVGQAAARIGDRLTRVVYVDAEVPVDGGSFASGWWQGQAAFESVLADNGGDWRPPDAAEFDGQGLTDEQVARLLKGATPHPGATLTEPAVLARPLGELPTTYVKCLLDGPEPNDTVSALLTSEHWRLVTMATGHWPMFSQPAELARLLVAEIG
;
A
#
# COMPACT_ATOMS: atom_id res chain seq x y z
N MET A 1 2.97 -19.27 -12.29
CA MET A 1 2.84 -17.92 -12.90
C MET A 1 1.64 -17.27 -12.25
N ALA A 2 1.79 -16.10 -11.68
CA ALA A 2 0.72 -15.37 -11.02
C ALA A 2 0.54 -13.97 -11.63
N ASN A 3 -0.62 -13.35 -11.40
CA ASN A 3 -0.88 -11.95 -11.68
C ASN A 3 -0.56 -11.13 -10.43
N VAL A 4 0.42 -10.24 -10.48
CA VAL A 4 0.85 -9.43 -9.34
C VAL A 4 0.35 -8.00 -9.54
N MET A 5 -0.66 -7.60 -8.77
CA MET A 5 -1.14 -6.22 -8.73
C MET A 5 -0.39 -5.46 -7.64
N LEU A 6 0.16 -4.31 -8.00
CA LEU A 6 1.02 -3.49 -7.14
C LEU A 6 0.40 -2.12 -6.93
N VAL A 7 0.05 -1.78 -5.69
CA VAL A 7 -0.58 -0.52 -5.32
C VAL A 7 0.33 0.25 -4.38
N ALA A 8 0.76 1.44 -4.79
CA ALA A 8 1.67 2.29 -4.02
C ALA A 8 0.91 3.09 -2.95
N GLY A 9 1.64 3.52 -1.92
CA GLY A 9 1.12 4.28 -0.80
C GLY A 9 0.75 5.73 -1.13
N ALA A 10 0.58 6.54 -0.08
CA ALA A 10 0.23 7.93 -0.23
C ALA A 10 1.17 8.67 -1.19
N TRP A 11 0.64 9.64 -1.92
CA TRP A 11 1.33 10.52 -2.88
C TRP A 11 1.87 9.84 -4.15
N LEU A 12 1.95 8.51 -4.17
CA LEU A 12 2.66 7.75 -5.20
C LEU A 12 1.68 7.18 -6.24
N GLY A 13 2.22 6.87 -7.42
CA GLY A 13 1.52 6.16 -8.49
C GLY A 13 2.20 4.85 -8.86
N SER A 14 1.76 4.24 -9.96
CA SER A 14 2.30 2.99 -10.49
C SER A 14 3.81 3.02 -10.74
N TRP A 15 4.36 4.19 -11.07
CA TRP A 15 5.78 4.44 -11.32
C TRP A 15 6.70 4.09 -10.14
N ALA A 16 6.16 4.10 -8.90
CA ALA A 16 6.93 3.72 -7.72
C ALA A 16 7.45 2.27 -7.77
N TRP A 17 6.84 1.43 -8.59
CA TRP A 17 7.19 0.03 -8.76
C TRP A 17 8.13 -0.26 -9.93
N ASP A 18 8.57 0.77 -10.68
CA ASP A 18 9.34 0.60 -11.93
C ASP A 18 10.60 -0.24 -11.76
N GLU A 19 11.27 -0.17 -10.60
CA GLU A 19 12.48 -0.93 -10.31
C GLU A 19 12.21 -2.33 -9.74
N VAL A 20 11.01 -2.58 -9.22
CA VAL A 20 10.58 -3.89 -8.69
C VAL A 20 10.03 -4.78 -9.80
N VAL A 21 9.27 -4.19 -10.72
CA VAL A 21 8.59 -4.90 -11.83
C VAL A 21 9.52 -5.78 -12.67
N PRO A 22 10.74 -5.35 -13.05
CA PRO A 22 11.64 -6.20 -13.85
C PRO A 22 11.98 -7.52 -13.15
N GLY A 23 12.20 -7.52 -11.84
CA GLY A 23 12.50 -8.73 -11.06
C GLY A 23 11.34 -9.72 -11.05
N LEU A 24 10.10 -9.23 -10.87
CA LEU A 24 8.90 -10.06 -10.91
C LEU A 24 8.66 -10.67 -12.30
N ARG A 25 8.85 -9.87 -13.35
CA ARG A 25 8.72 -10.34 -14.74
C ARG A 25 9.78 -11.36 -15.11
N ALA A 26 11.03 -11.17 -14.67
CA ALA A 26 12.11 -12.12 -14.88
C ALA A 26 11.84 -13.47 -14.21
N ALA A 27 11.08 -13.49 -13.09
CA ALA A 27 10.60 -14.70 -12.43
C ALA A 27 9.36 -15.33 -13.10
N GLY A 28 8.88 -14.76 -14.20
CA GLY A 28 7.75 -15.32 -15.00
C GLY A 28 6.36 -14.87 -14.53
N HIS A 29 6.25 -13.84 -13.69
CA HIS A 29 4.96 -13.32 -13.25
C HIS A 29 4.47 -12.17 -14.15
N GLN A 30 3.15 -12.04 -14.30
CA GLN A 30 2.54 -10.86 -14.91
C GLN A 30 2.42 -9.77 -13.84
N THR A 31 2.72 -8.52 -14.19
CA THR A 31 2.66 -7.39 -13.26
C THR A 31 1.66 -6.35 -13.71
N CYS A 32 0.90 -5.84 -12.77
CA CYS A 32 -0.09 -4.80 -12.96
C CYS A 32 0.10 -3.70 -11.90
N PRO A 33 1.08 -2.79 -12.07
CA PRO A 33 1.15 -1.59 -11.24
C PRO A 33 -0.07 -0.71 -11.50
N LEU A 34 -0.73 -0.27 -10.42
CA LEU A 34 -1.96 0.50 -10.48
C LEU A 34 -1.77 1.87 -9.80
N THR A 35 -2.17 2.94 -10.48
CA THR A 35 -2.32 4.26 -9.89
C THR A 35 -3.76 4.48 -9.46
N LEU A 36 -3.96 4.83 -8.20
CA LEU A 36 -5.26 5.14 -7.64
C LEU A 36 -5.76 6.52 -8.10
N SER A 37 -7.08 6.70 -8.13
CA SER A 37 -7.73 7.95 -8.53
C SER A 37 -7.25 9.13 -7.70
N GLY A 38 -7.02 10.27 -8.34
CA GLY A 38 -6.52 11.50 -7.72
C GLY A 38 -5.00 11.58 -7.57
N LEU A 39 -4.25 10.50 -7.87
CA LEU A 39 -2.79 10.44 -7.72
C LEU A 39 -2.06 10.42 -9.08
N ALA A 40 -0.83 10.88 -9.07
CA ALA A 40 0.12 10.85 -10.19
C ALA A 40 -0.52 11.22 -11.55
N GLU A 41 -0.55 10.29 -12.51
CA GLU A 41 -1.14 10.49 -13.85
C GLU A 41 -2.68 10.56 -13.87
N ARG A 42 -3.34 10.44 -12.72
CA ARG A 42 -4.81 10.56 -12.58
C ARG A 42 -5.24 11.75 -11.71
N PRO A 43 -4.61 12.94 -11.87
CA PRO A 43 -4.90 14.10 -11.03
C PRO A 43 -6.33 14.61 -11.26
N GLY A 44 -6.92 15.19 -10.21
CA GLY A 44 -8.24 15.84 -10.31
C GLY A 44 -9.42 14.88 -10.48
N VAL A 45 -9.21 13.56 -10.46
CA VAL A 45 -10.30 12.60 -10.32
C VAL A 45 -10.76 12.60 -8.88
N PRO A 46 -12.02 12.98 -8.59
CA PRO A 46 -12.53 12.97 -7.22
C PRO A 46 -12.40 11.56 -6.63
N ALA A 47 -11.83 11.47 -5.44
CA ALA A 47 -11.58 10.19 -4.81
C ALA A 47 -11.95 10.24 -3.32
N GLY A 48 -12.75 9.28 -2.88
CA GLY A 48 -12.94 8.87 -1.50
C GLY A 48 -12.35 7.48 -1.29
N GLN A 49 -12.43 6.97 -0.06
CA GLN A 49 -11.87 5.66 0.28
C GLN A 49 -12.44 4.55 -0.62
N GLN A 50 -13.75 4.58 -0.86
CA GLN A 50 -14.40 3.57 -1.70
C GLN A 50 -14.08 3.71 -3.19
N THR A 51 -13.65 4.89 -3.67
CA THR A 51 -13.14 5.07 -5.03
C THR A 51 -11.85 4.27 -5.23
N HIS A 52 -10.91 4.36 -4.27
CA HIS A 52 -9.66 3.60 -4.31
C HIS A 52 -9.89 2.09 -4.25
N VAL A 53 -10.84 1.64 -3.43
CA VAL A 53 -11.24 0.21 -3.41
C VAL A 53 -11.78 -0.20 -4.77
N GLN A 54 -12.64 0.62 -5.39
CA GLN A 54 -13.22 0.33 -6.70
C GLN A 54 -12.18 0.38 -7.84
N ASP A 55 -11.16 1.23 -7.75
CA ASP A 55 -10.05 1.22 -8.71
C ASP A 55 -9.36 -0.17 -8.74
N ILE A 56 -9.13 -0.77 -7.56
CA ILE A 56 -8.49 -2.10 -7.43
C ILE A 56 -9.42 -3.20 -7.94
N VAL A 57 -10.64 -3.26 -7.40
CA VAL A 57 -11.65 -4.27 -7.76
C VAL A 57 -11.96 -4.20 -9.24
N GLY A 58 -12.27 -3.00 -9.75
CA GLY A 58 -12.63 -2.78 -11.15
C GLY A 58 -11.52 -3.15 -12.12
N GLU A 59 -10.25 -2.91 -11.79
CA GLU A 59 -9.14 -3.29 -12.66
C GLU A 59 -8.94 -4.81 -12.71
N ILE A 60 -9.09 -5.52 -11.58
CA ILE A 60 -9.03 -6.98 -11.50
C ILE A 60 -10.18 -7.59 -12.31
N GLU A 61 -11.40 -7.08 -12.15
CA GLU A 61 -12.59 -7.56 -12.86
C GLU A 61 -12.53 -7.25 -14.37
N ARG A 62 -12.17 -6.01 -14.73
CA ARG A 62 -12.07 -5.58 -16.14
C ARG A 62 -11.10 -6.43 -16.95
N ARG A 63 -10.00 -6.89 -16.31
CA ARG A 63 -9.01 -7.78 -16.95
C ARG A 63 -9.31 -9.25 -16.75
N ASP A 64 -10.37 -9.59 -16.02
CA ASP A 64 -10.68 -10.95 -15.53
C ASP A 64 -9.47 -11.66 -14.90
N LEU A 65 -8.70 -10.94 -14.10
CA LEU A 65 -7.52 -11.51 -13.45
C LEU A 65 -7.96 -12.55 -12.40
N ARG A 66 -7.23 -13.67 -12.38
CA ARG A 66 -7.34 -14.76 -11.42
C ARG A 66 -5.96 -15.08 -10.88
N ASP A 67 -5.91 -15.83 -9.79
CA ASP A 67 -4.65 -16.17 -9.11
C ASP A 67 -3.82 -14.90 -8.83
N VAL A 68 -4.51 -13.86 -8.31
CA VAL A 68 -3.91 -12.56 -8.07
C VAL A 68 -3.18 -12.55 -6.75
N VAL A 69 -1.93 -12.08 -6.77
CA VAL A 69 -1.23 -11.59 -5.59
C VAL A 69 -1.42 -10.08 -5.53
N LEU A 70 -2.16 -9.62 -4.52
CA LEU A 70 -2.50 -8.21 -4.36
C LEU A 70 -1.56 -7.58 -3.34
N VAL A 71 -0.72 -6.64 -3.79
CA VAL A 71 0.32 -5.99 -2.99
C VAL A 71 -0.06 -4.55 -2.70
N GLY A 72 -0.07 -4.16 -1.43
CA GLY A 72 -0.30 -2.79 -0.98
C GLY A 72 0.84 -2.28 -0.12
N HIS A 73 1.34 -1.09 -0.40
CA HIS A 73 2.35 -0.40 0.38
C HIS A 73 1.73 0.73 1.19
N SER A 74 2.13 0.89 2.46
CA SER A 74 1.76 2.05 3.28
C SER A 74 0.23 2.26 3.34
N TYR A 75 -0.26 3.48 3.09
CA TYR A 75 -1.68 3.82 2.97
C TYR A 75 -2.49 2.82 2.11
N ALA A 76 -1.89 2.35 0.99
CA ALA A 76 -2.60 1.46 0.06
C ALA A 76 -3.04 0.13 0.70
N GLY A 77 -2.50 -0.24 1.84
CA GLY A 77 -2.99 -1.40 2.61
C GLY A 77 -4.47 -1.26 2.98
N ILE A 78 -4.95 -0.04 3.24
CA ILE A 78 -6.37 0.19 3.58
C ILE A 78 -7.31 -0.17 2.41
N PRO A 79 -7.19 0.40 1.19
CA PRO A 79 -8.03 0.01 0.08
C PRO A 79 -7.75 -1.42 -0.42
N VAL A 80 -6.51 -1.91 -0.33
CA VAL A 80 -6.14 -3.30 -0.66
C VAL A 80 -6.87 -4.30 0.24
N GLY A 81 -6.88 -4.10 1.55
CA GLY A 81 -7.59 -4.99 2.48
C GLY A 81 -9.10 -5.02 2.23
N GLN A 82 -9.71 -3.85 1.97
CA GLN A 82 -11.14 -3.78 1.64
C GLN A 82 -11.45 -4.46 0.29
N ALA A 83 -10.61 -4.26 -0.74
CA ALA A 83 -10.73 -4.94 -2.02
C ALA A 83 -10.59 -6.45 -1.84
N ALA A 84 -9.58 -6.91 -1.10
CA ALA A 84 -9.37 -8.32 -0.81
C ALA A 84 -10.57 -8.96 -0.09
N ALA A 85 -11.18 -8.25 0.86
CA ALA A 85 -12.39 -8.71 1.52
C ALA A 85 -13.59 -8.89 0.57
N ARG A 86 -13.62 -8.19 -0.58
CA ARG A 86 -14.69 -8.30 -1.60
C ARG A 86 -14.45 -9.41 -2.61
N ILE A 87 -13.23 -9.53 -3.10
CA ILE A 87 -12.87 -10.39 -4.24
C ILE A 87 -11.86 -11.49 -3.88
N GLY A 88 -11.87 -11.94 -2.62
CA GLY A 88 -10.89 -12.91 -2.12
C GLY A 88 -10.85 -14.24 -2.89
N ASP A 89 -11.92 -14.61 -3.58
CA ASP A 89 -12.01 -15.77 -4.47
C ASP A 89 -11.14 -15.65 -5.75
N ARG A 90 -10.72 -14.44 -6.09
CA ARG A 90 -9.77 -14.16 -7.19
C ARG A 90 -8.32 -14.08 -6.73
N LEU A 91 -8.08 -14.06 -5.41
CA LEU A 91 -6.76 -13.85 -4.83
C LEU A 91 -6.15 -15.16 -4.36
N THR A 92 -4.84 -15.29 -4.57
CA THR A 92 -4.03 -16.34 -3.93
C THR A 92 -3.36 -15.83 -2.67
N ARG A 93 -3.07 -14.53 -2.60
CA ARG A 93 -2.41 -13.90 -1.46
C ARG A 93 -2.60 -12.39 -1.45
N VAL A 94 -2.62 -11.83 -0.25
CA VAL A 94 -2.44 -10.39 -0.01
C VAL A 94 -1.05 -10.17 0.57
N VAL A 95 -0.35 -9.12 0.11
CA VAL A 95 0.94 -8.72 0.67
C VAL A 95 0.87 -7.26 1.10
N TYR A 96 1.03 -7.02 2.39
CA TYR A 96 1.17 -5.69 2.97
C TYR A 96 2.66 -5.36 3.10
N VAL A 97 3.13 -4.32 2.40
CA VAL A 97 4.53 -3.88 2.47
C VAL A 97 4.57 -2.65 3.36
N ASP A 98 4.96 -2.83 4.61
CA ASP A 98 4.99 -1.81 5.68
C ASP A 98 3.73 -0.93 5.66
N ALA A 99 2.57 -1.59 5.59
CA ALA A 99 1.31 -0.96 5.21
C ALA A 99 0.31 -0.92 6.38
N GLU A 100 -0.59 0.06 6.30
CA GLU A 100 -1.76 0.12 7.17
C GLU A 100 -2.72 -1.03 6.84
N VAL A 101 -3.26 -1.67 7.86
CA VAL A 101 -4.28 -2.70 7.71
C VAL A 101 -5.62 -2.13 8.14
N PRO A 102 -6.66 -2.20 7.29
CA PRO A 102 -7.95 -1.59 7.61
C PRO A 102 -8.62 -2.26 8.80
N VAL A 103 -9.20 -1.43 9.66
CA VAL A 103 -10.14 -1.83 10.71
C VAL A 103 -11.54 -1.37 10.26
N ASP A 104 -12.54 -2.24 10.37
CA ASP A 104 -13.91 -1.90 9.96
C ASP A 104 -14.43 -0.68 10.71
N GLY A 105 -14.93 0.31 9.97
CA GLY A 105 -15.35 1.61 10.51
C GLY A 105 -14.21 2.58 10.86
N GLY A 106 -12.95 2.16 10.82
CA GLY A 106 -11.77 3.01 11.03
C GLY A 106 -11.32 3.72 9.75
N SER A 107 -10.64 4.86 9.89
CA SER A 107 -10.01 5.59 8.79
C SER A 107 -8.52 5.73 9.04
N PHE A 108 -7.74 6.13 8.01
CA PHE A 108 -6.33 6.48 8.21
C PHE A 108 -6.19 7.59 9.28
N ALA A 109 -7.02 8.63 9.18
CA ALA A 109 -7.03 9.74 10.12
C ALA A 109 -7.31 9.32 11.56
N SER A 110 -8.16 8.30 11.77
CA SER A 110 -8.47 7.81 13.13
C SER A 110 -7.28 7.11 13.82
N GLY A 111 -6.33 6.61 13.03
CA GLY A 111 -5.07 6.03 13.51
C GLY A 111 -3.91 7.03 13.62
N TRP A 112 -4.14 8.30 13.29
CA TRP A 112 -3.08 9.30 13.30
C TRP A 112 -2.55 9.55 14.72
N TRP A 113 -1.22 9.56 14.88
CA TRP A 113 -0.56 9.63 16.20
C TRP A 113 -0.89 10.89 17.04
N GLN A 114 -1.27 12.00 16.40
CA GLN A 114 -1.75 13.22 17.06
C GLN A 114 -3.28 13.26 17.18
N GLY A 115 -3.97 12.23 16.73
CA GLY A 115 -5.42 12.13 16.69
C GLY A 115 -6.05 12.69 15.41
N GLN A 116 -7.25 12.23 15.11
CA GLN A 116 -7.99 12.54 13.88
C GLN A 116 -8.17 14.05 13.64
N ALA A 117 -8.54 14.81 14.67
CA ALA A 117 -8.77 16.25 14.55
C ALA A 117 -7.50 17.02 14.14
N ALA A 118 -6.32 16.59 14.60
CA ALA A 118 -5.06 17.20 14.20
C ALA A 118 -4.77 16.92 12.72
N PHE A 119 -5.03 15.70 12.25
CA PHE A 119 -4.86 15.35 10.83
C PHE A 119 -5.85 16.11 9.92
N GLU A 120 -7.12 16.23 10.33
CA GLU A 120 -8.13 17.01 9.61
C GLU A 120 -7.73 18.49 9.50
N SER A 121 -7.09 19.06 10.53
CA SER A 121 -6.51 20.41 10.46
C SER A 121 -5.41 20.51 9.41
N VAL A 122 -4.50 19.52 9.34
CA VAL A 122 -3.47 19.48 8.30
C VAL A 122 -4.08 19.45 6.91
N LEU A 123 -5.15 18.68 6.70
CA LEU A 123 -5.87 18.66 5.41
C LEU A 123 -6.50 20.01 5.10
N ALA A 124 -7.19 20.63 6.06
CA ALA A 124 -7.85 21.93 5.88
C ALA A 124 -6.86 23.03 5.49
N ASP A 125 -5.69 23.07 6.12
CA ASP A 125 -4.62 24.01 5.83
C ASP A 125 -4.01 23.82 4.42
N ASN A 126 -4.22 22.66 3.81
CA ASN A 126 -3.71 22.29 2.49
C ASN A 126 -4.79 22.11 1.42
N GLY A 127 -5.94 22.76 1.59
CA GLY A 127 -7.01 22.73 0.59
C GLY A 127 -7.78 21.41 0.49
N GLY A 128 -7.71 20.58 1.54
CA GLY A 128 -8.37 19.29 1.64
C GLY A 128 -7.47 18.09 1.23
N ASP A 129 -6.25 18.33 0.81
CA ASP A 129 -5.31 17.30 0.41
C ASP A 129 -4.15 17.14 1.41
N TRP A 130 -3.59 15.95 1.48
CA TRP A 130 -2.36 15.69 2.22
C TRP A 130 -1.15 15.84 1.31
N ARG A 131 -0.33 16.86 1.57
CA ARG A 131 0.87 17.14 0.77
C ARG A 131 1.96 16.12 1.02
N PRO A 132 2.79 15.82 -0.01
CA PRO A 132 4.01 15.05 0.20
C PRO A 132 4.89 15.69 1.28
N PRO A 133 5.63 14.87 2.05
CA PRO A 133 6.56 15.36 3.05
C PRO A 133 7.75 16.08 2.43
N ASP A 134 8.46 16.86 3.25
CA ASP A 134 9.73 17.48 2.84
C ASP A 134 10.86 16.45 2.83
N ALA A 135 11.96 16.75 2.11
CA ALA A 135 13.11 15.85 1.95
C ALA A 135 13.70 15.38 3.29
N ALA A 136 13.71 16.23 4.30
CA ALA A 136 14.24 15.89 5.62
C ALA A 136 13.44 14.80 6.35
N GLU A 137 12.17 14.59 6.00
CA GLU A 137 11.35 13.57 6.62
C GLU A 137 11.72 12.14 6.16
N PHE A 138 12.56 12.02 5.15
CA PHE A 138 13.12 10.74 4.68
C PHE A 138 14.46 10.39 5.35
N ASP A 139 14.97 11.23 6.26
CA ASP A 139 16.22 10.95 6.98
C ASP A 139 16.10 9.67 7.79
N GLY A 140 17.13 8.81 7.72
CA GLY A 140 17.14 7.53 8.42
C GLY A 140 16.38 6.40 7.72
N GLN A 141 15.69 6.66 6.60
CA GLN A 141 14.90 5.66 5.86
C GLN A 141 15.72 4.79 4.90
N GLY A 142 17.05 4.94 4.88
CA GLY A 142 17.93 4.15 4.01
C GLY A 142 17.82 4.52 2.53
N LEU A 143 17.31 5.71 2.22
CA LEU A 143 17.25 6.28 0.87
C LEU A 143 18.47 7.16 0.60
N THR A 144 18.95 7.13 -0.64
CA THR A 144 19.93 8.11 -1.12
C THR A 144 19.23 9.42 -1.51
N ASP A 145 19.99 10.54 -1.57
CA ASP A 145 19.45 11.83 -2.01
C ASP A 145 18.81 11.76 -3.40
N GLU A 146 19.36 10.94 -4.30
CA GLU A 146 18.79 10.71 -5.64
C GLU A 146 17.44 9.99 -5.58
N GLN A 147 17.32 8.99 -4.70
CA GLN A 147 16.06 8.25 -4.48
C GLN A 147 14.99 9.17 -3.86
N VAL A 148 15.36 9.99 -2.87
CA VAL A 148 14.46 11.01 -2.29
C VAL A 148 14.03 12.02 -3.35
N ALA A 149 14.97 12.55 -4.13
CA ALA A 149 14.65 13.50 -5.22
C ALA A 149 13.69 12.87 -6.25
N ARG A 150 13.90 11.61 -6.63
CA ARG A 150 13.02 10.87 -7.55
C ARG A 150 11.63 10.70 -6.95
N LEU A 151 11.53 10.32 -5.68
CA LEU A 151 10.27 10.15 -4.97
C LEU A 151 9.49 11.46 -4.95
N LEU A 152 10.12 12.55 -4.49
CA LEU A 152 9.48 13.86 -4.40
C LEU A 152 9.08 14.43 -5.77
N LYS A 153 9.87 14.18 -6.80
CA LYS A 153 9.54 14.61 -8.18
C LYS A 153 8.26 13.95 -8.72
N GLY A 154 8.01 12.69 -8.35
CA GLY A 154 6.84 11.95 -8.81
C GLY A 154 5.64 12.03 -7.86
N ALA A 155 5.85 12.47 -6.62
CA ALA A 155 4.81 12.56 -5.61
C ALA A 155 3.80 13.67 -5.94
N THR A 156 2.53 13.41 -5.66
CA THR A 156 1.41 14.36 -5.84
C THR A 156 0.63 14.48 -4.53
N PRO A 157 -0.07 15.61 -4.29
CA PRO A 157 -0.99 15.71 -3.15
C PRO A 157 -1.97 14.53 -3.13
N HIS A 158 -2.23 14.02 -1.94
CA HIS A 158 -3.11 12.86 -1.74
C HIS A 158 -4.52 13.34 -1.33
N PRO A 159 -5.59 12.91 -2.00
CA PRO A 159 -6.95 13.37 -1.71
C PRO A 159 -7.37 13.04 -0.28
N GLY A 160 -7.68 14.05 0.54
CA GLY A 160 -7.95 13.89 1.97
C GLY A 160 -9.17 13.01 2.29
N ALA A 161 -10.20 13.02 1.44
CA ALA A 161 -11.39 12.19 1.64
C ALA A 161 -11.04 10.69 1.70
N THR A 162 -10.01 10.25 0.96
CA THR A 162 -9.53 8.85 1.00
C THR A 162 -8.93 8.46 2.34
N LEU A 163 -8.50 9.47 3.12
CA LEU A 163 -7.81 9.30 4.42
C LEU A 163 -8.77 9.47 5.60
N THR A 164 -9.88 10.19 5.41
CA THR A 164 -10.85 10.49 6.47
C THR A 164 -12.10 9.62 6.43
N GLU A 165 -12.47 9.09 5.26
CA GLU A 165 -13.61 8.18 5.14
C GLU A 165 -13.31 6.82 5.79
N PRO A 166 -14.32 6.20 6.43
CA PRO A 166 -14.13 4.92 7.11
C PRO A 166 -13.95 3.76 6.13
N ALA A 167 -13.14 2.79 6.53
CA ALA A 167 -13.03 1.52 5.83
C ALA A 167 -14.28 0.66 6.06
N VAL A 168 -14.65 -0.14 5.05
CA VAL A 168 -15.77 -1.07 5.08
C VAL A 168 -15.29 -2.46 4.69
N LEU A 169 -15.26 -3.37 5.64
CA LEU A 169 -14.83 -4.75 5.44
C LEU A 169 -16.02 -5.67 5.15
N ALA A 170 -16.01 -6.34 3.99
CA ALA A 170 -17.06 -7.31 3.62
C ALA A 170 -16.92 -8.65 4.37
N ARG A 171 -15.70 -8.97 4.88
CA ARG A 171 -15.37 -10.13 5.70
C ARG A 171 -14.12 -9.89 6.54
N PRO A 172 -13.87 -10.70 7.58
CA PRO A 172 -12.65 -10.62 8.37
C PRO A 172 -11.40 -10.88 7.52
N LEU A 173 -10.33 -10.08 7.75
CA LEU A 173 -9.06 -10.22 7.02
C LEU A 173 -8.24 -11.43 7.48
N GLY A 174 -8.46 -11.91 8.71
CA GLY A 174 -7.75 -13.06 9.26
C GLY A 174 -7.96 -14.38 8.51
N GLU A 175 -8.94 -14.45 7.62
CA GLU A 175 -9.27 -15.64 6.81
C GLU A 175 -8.55 -15.66 5.45
N LEU A 176 -7.88 -14.57 5.07
CA LEU A 176 -7.21 -14.45 3.78
C LEU A 176 -5.72 -14.81 3.89
N PRO A 177 -5.17 -15.62 2.97
CA PRO A 177 -3.73 -15.86 2.91
C PRO A 177 -2.97 -14.56 2.77
N THR A 178 -2.20 -14.18 3.79
CA THR A 178 -1.59 -12.85 3.87
C THR A 178 -0.14 -12.92 4.33
N THR A 179 0.70 -12.09 3.73
CA THR A 179 2.05 -11.79 4.20
C THR A 179 2.15 -10.33 4.58
N TYR A 180 2.61 -10.05 5.80
CA TYR A 180 3.00 -8.72 6.20
C TYR A 180 4.52 -8.58 6.13
N VAL A 181 5.00 -7.63 5.33
CA VAL A 181 6.42 -7.30 5.21
C VAL A 181 6.69 -6.08 6.08
N LYS A 182 7.42 -6.28 7.20
CA LYS A 182 7.82 -5.20 8.12
C LYS A 182 9.18 -4.65 7.73
N CYS A 183 9.26 -3.34 7.52
CA CYS A 183 10.50 -2.60 7.31
C CYS A 183 11.10 -2.20 8.67
N LEU A 184 12.31 -2.66 8.97
CA LEU A 184 12.85 -2.65 10.33
C LEU A 184 13.41 -1.30 10.79
N LEU A 185 13.67 -0.33 9.88
CA LEU A 185 14.12 1.01 10.27
C LEU A 185 13.00 1.83 10.92
N ASP A 186 11.73 1.47 10.70
CA ASP A 186 10.55 2.05 11.37
C ASP A 186 10.15 1.29 12.64
N GLY A 187 11.10 0.63 13.26
CA GLY A 187 10.91 -0.19 14.46
C GLY A 187 10.78 -1.68 14.14
N PRO A 188 11.14 -2.56 15.10
CA PRO A 188 11.24 -3.99 14.88
C PRO A 188 9.88 -4.70 14.83
N GLU A 189 8.87 -4.16 15.49
CA GLU A 189 7.60 -4.82 15.69
C GLU A 189 6.49 -4.19 14.84
N PRO A 190 5.55 -5.00 14.32
CA PRO A 190 4.33 -4.47 13.71
C PRO A 190 3.40 -3.85 14.78
N ASN A 191 2.45 -3.04 14.36
CA ASN A 191 1.44 -2.46 15.26
C ASN A 191 0.49 -3.53 15.83
N ASP A 192 -0.33 -3.15 16.82
CA ASP A 192 -1.23 -4.05 17.55
C ASP A 192 -2.25 -4.74 16.61
N THR A 193 -2.76 -4.03 15.60
CA THR A 193 -3.71 -4.59 14.63
C THR A 193 -3.08 -5.74 13.85
N VAL A 194 -1.88 -5.53 13.33
CA VAL A 194 -1.13 -6.57 12.61
C VAL A 194 -0.75 -7.72 13.54
N SER A 195 -0.27 -7.40 14.75
CA SER A 195 0.10 -8.40 15.76
C SER A 195 -1.07 -9.32 16.12
N ALA A 196 -2.28 -8.77 16.23
CA ALA A 196 -3.49 -9.56 16.45
C ALA A 196 -3.80 -10.48 15.25
N LEU A 197 -3.65 -10.00 14.02
CA LEU A 197 -3.89 -10.78 12.80
C LEU A 197 -2.84 -11.89 12.60
N LEU A 198 -1.61 -11.68 13.02
CA LEU A 198 -0.54 -12.69 12.98
C LEU A 198 -0.80 -13.91 13.89
N THR A 199 -1.83 -13.89 14.74
CA THR A 199 -2.30 -15.08 15.46
C THR A 199 -3.07 -16.06 14.57
N SER A 200 -3.52 -15.63 13.39
CA SER A 200 -4.17 -16.47 12.39
C SER A 200 -3.13 -17.30 11.61
N GLU A 201 -3.44 -18.57 11.33
CA GLU A 201 -2.62 -19.45 10.50
C GLU A 201 -2.48 -18.96 9.03
N HIS A 202 -3.36 -18.06 8.59
CA HIS A 202 -3.34 -17.48 7.26
C HIS A 202 -2.37 -16.29 7.14
N TRP A 203 -1.92 -15.73 8.27
CA TRP A 203 -1.04 -14.57 8.30
C TRP A 203 0.39 -14.93 8.66
N ARG A 204 1.34 -14.36 7.96
CA ARG A 204 2.77 -14.51 8.28
C ARG A 204 3.49 -13.18 8.21
N LEU A 205 4.54 -13.07 9.04
CA LEU A 205 5.43 -11.92 9.08
C LEU A 205 6.73 -12.25 8.34
N VAL A 206 7.16 -11.31 7.50
CA VAL A 206 8.49 -11.28 6.89
C VAL A 206 9.11 -9.92 7.16
N THR A 207 10.40 -9.84 7.31
CA THR A 207 11.09 -8.58 7.62
C THR A 207 12.07 -8.18 6.52
N MET A 208 12.25 -6.87 6.34
CA MET A 208 13.29 -6.28 5.49
C MET A 208 14.11 -5.27 6.28
N ALA A 209 15.45 -5.35 6.19
CA ALA A 209 16.37 -4.41 6.84
C ALA A 209 16.47 -3.10 6.05
N THR A 210 15.36 -2.36 5.99
CA THR A 210 15.21 -1.10 5.24
C THR A 210 14.16 -0.20 5.91
N GLY A 211 14.00 1.05 5.43
CA GLY A 211 12.94 1.96 5.81
C GLY A 211 11.66 1.74 5.01
N HIS A 212 10.72 2.64 5.21
CA HIS A 212 9.32 2.56 4.76
C HIS A 212 9.13 2.44 3.23
N TRP A 213 10.13 2.79 2.43
CA TRP A 213 10.05 2.79 0.96
C TRP A 213 10.97 1.75 0.30
N PRO A 214 10.78 0.43 0.54
CA PRO A 214 11.65 -0.63 0.02
C PRO A 214 11.70 -0.70 -1.50
N MET A 215 10.67 -0.21 -2.20
CA MET A 215 10.62 -0.15 -3.67
C MET A 215 11.64 0.84 -4.26
N PHE A 216 12.14 1.80 -3.44
CA PHE A 216 13.21 2.72 -3.82
C PHE A 216 14.56 2.31 -3.22
N SER A 217 14.61 1.97 -1.93
CA SER A 217 15.87 1.66 -1.23
C SER A 217 16.45 0.30 -1.59
N GLN A 218 15.61 -0.73 -1.74
CA GLN A 218 16.03 -2.12 -1.99
C GLN A 218 15.11 -2.85 -2.97
N PRO A 219 14.89 -2.32 -4.20
CA PRO A 219 13.91 -2.85 -5.15
C PRO A 219 14.16 -4.31 -5.55
N ALA A 220 15.42 -4.69 -5.71
CA ALA A 220 15.78 -6.07 -6.07
C ALA A 220 15.49 -7.06 -4.93
N GLU A 221 15.73 -6.66 -3.67
CA GLU A 221 15.40 -7.47 -2.49
C GLU A 221 13.90 -7.63 -2.34
N LEU A 222 13.16 -6.51 -2.47
CA LEU A 222 11.69 -6.54 -2.44
C LEU A 222 11.12 -7.44 -3.53
N ALA A 223 11.66 -7.38 -4.76
CA ALA A 223 11.23 -8.25 -5.85
C ALA A 223 11.47 -9.74 -5.52
N ARG A 224 12.66 -10.09 -4.96
CA ARG A 224 12.96 -11.47 -4.55
C ARG A 224 12.04 -11.95 -3.44
N LEU A 225 11.76 -11.10 -2.46
CA LEU A 225 10.82 -11.40 -1.39
C LEU A 225 9.42 -11.66 -1.96
N LEU A 226 8.91 -10.77 -2.80
CA LEU A 226 7.60 -10.94 -3.42
C LEU A 226 7.52 -12.24 -4.24
N VAL A 227 8.56 -12.58 -5.00
CA VAL A 227 8.62 -13.86 -5.75
C VAL A 227 8.54 -15.07 -4.80
N ALA A 228 9.25 -15.03 -3.67
CA ALA A 228 9.20 -16.10 -2.67
C ALA A 228 7.81 -16.24 -2.02
N GLU A 229 7.07 -15.15 -1.88
CA GLU A 229 5.73 -15.12 -1.32
C GLU A 229 4.64 -15.58 -2.31
N ILE A 230 4.93 -15.54 -3.60
CA ILE A 230 4.01 -16.02 -4.65
C ILE A 230 4.02 -17.56 -4.73
N GLY A 231 5.13 -18.20 -4.45
CA GLY A 231 5.30 -19.67 -4.50
C GLY A 231 5.70 -20.19 -5.87
#